data_bde207e00a6efc6138327ccd47c71eaa
#
_entry.id   bde207e00a6efc6138327ccd47c71eaa
#
_cell.length_a   1.000
_cell.length_b   1.000
_cell.length_c   1.000
_cell.angle_alpha   90.00
_cell.angle_beta   90.00
_cell.angle_gamma   90.00
#
_symmetry.space_group_name_H-M   'P 1'
#
loop_
_entity.id
_entity.type
_entity.pdbx_description
1 polymer ?
#
loop_
_entity_poly.entity_id
_entity_poly.type
_entity_poly.pdbx_seq_one_letter_code
_entity_poly.pdbx_strand_id
1 'polypeptide(L)'
;MMFKPDCTAFAMIQPSALPGSYRHEDKTIDDIVAEVLEETQMIVDNGFDGVILQNMNDMPIKQNAAPEAIAYMTRIAYEIKHQYPQLILGVLVNWDGVASLAVADAVHADFVRVEHLFTGANVTSAGILEGQCVEIAALRKRIRSKVPVYADIQEVHGIPLGGKPIDDAAWEAVHEAFADGLFVSGKSKEESLEMIHAVRKKLPDTPVILGGGANGENIEELL
;
A
#
# COMPACT_ATOMS: atom_id res chain seq x y z
N MET A 1 10.05 -14.48 9.89
CA MET A 1 10.38 -13.31 9.05
C MET A 1 9.30 -13.27 8.00
N MET A 2 8.61 -12.16 7.79
CA MET A 2 7.49 -12.04 6.85
C MET A 2 7.94 -12.18 5.39
N PHE A 3 9.12 -11.65 5.07
CA PHE A 3 9.67 -11.70 3.72
C PHE A 3 10.69 -12.83 3.57
N LYS A 4 10.76 -13.39 2.35
CA LYS A 4 11.78 -14.38 2.01
C LYS A 4 13.17 -13.71 1.97
N PRO A 5 14.26 -14.44 2.29
CA PRO A 5 15.62 -13.87 2.27
C PRO A 5 16.06 -13.40 0.90
N ASP A 6 15.67 -14.11 -0.15
CA ASP A 6 16.15 -13.85 -1.50
C ASP A 6 15.27 -12.84 -2.25
N CYS A 7 13.98 -13.09 -2.31
CA CYS A 7 13.00 -12.18 -2.90
C CYS A 7 11.58 -12.52 -2.44
N THR A 8 10.74 -11.49 -2.29
CA THR A 8 9.30 -11.63 -2.04
C THR A 8 8.54 -10.85 -3.11
N ALA A 9 7.68 -11.54 -3.86
CA ALA A 9 6.90 -10.96 -4.95
C ALA A 9 5.46 -10.74 -4.53
N PHE A 10 4.98 -9.50 -4.70
CA PHE A 10 3.60 -9.10 -4.47
C PHE A 10 2.91 -8.75 -5.78
N ALA A 11 1.67 -9.22 -5.94
CA ALA A 11 0.77 -8.74 -6.98
C ALA A 11 -0.17 -7.66 -6.42
N MET A 12 -0.56 -6.71 -7.27
CA MET A 12 -1.60 -5.73 -6.92
C MET A 12 -2.97 -6.30 -7.27
N ILE A 13 -3.91 -6.23 -6.34
CA ILE A 13 -5.32 -6.48 -6.60
C ILE A 13 -6.07 -5.15 -6.51
N GLN A 14 -6.70 -4.79 -7.62
CA GLN A 14 -7.46 -3.55 -7.76
C GLN A 14 -8.92 -3.87 -8.11
N PRO A 15 -9.80 -4.03 -7.11
CA PRO A 15 -11.20 -4.39 -7.34
C PRO A 15 -11.88 -3.47 -8.33
N SER A 16 -12.92 -3.94 -8.99
CA SER A 16 -13.88 -3.07 -9.68
C SER A 16 -14.34 -1.96 -8.74
N ALA A 17 -14.65 -0.79 -9.29
CA ALA A 17 -15.07 0.37 -8.51
C ALA A 17 -16.18 0.01 -7.51
N LEU A 18 -15.96 0.35 -6.24
CA LEU A 18 -16.82 -0.06 -5.14
C LEU A 18 -18.16 0.68 -5.15
N PRO A 19 -19.24 0.07 -4.62
CA PRO A 19 -20.53 0.75 -4.49
C PRO A 19 -20.39 2.05 -3.71
N GLY A 20 -20.96 3.12 -4.27
CA GLY A 20 -20.84 4.49 -3.74
C GLY A 20 -19.74 5.33 -4.38
N SER A 21 -18.79 4.72 -5.10
CA SER A 21 -17.82 5.48 -5.90
C SER A 21 -18.41 5.97 -7.22
N TYR A 22 -17.84 7.04 -7.78
CA TYR A 22 -18.34 7.64 -9.02
C TYR A 22 -18.27 6.70 -10.24
N ARG A 23 -17.27 5.80 -10.25
CA ARG A 23 -17.07 4.86 -11.37
C ARG A 23 -17.77 3.53 -11.17
N HIS A 24 -18.52 3.38 -10.06
CA HIS A 24 -19.22 2.13 -9.81
C HIS A 24 -20.25 1.85 -10.92
N GLU A 25 -20.20 0.64 -11.45
CA GLU A 25 -21.20 0.06 -12.34
C GLU A 25 -22.08 -0.89 -11.52
N ASP A 26 -23.21 -1.33 -12.04
CA ASP A 26 -24.26 -2.08 -11.31
C ASP A 26 -23.83 -3.47 -10.75
N LYS A 27 -22.57 -3.59 -10.27
CA LYS A 27 -22.05 -4.82 -9.63
C LYS A 27 -22.40 -4.83 -8.15
N THR A 28 -22.87 -5.96 -7.66
CA THR A 28 -22.99 -6.14 -6.20
C THR A 28 -21.63 -6.33 -5.56
N ILE A 29 -21.54 -6.13 -4.25
CA ILE A 29 -20.30 -6.42 -3.52
C ILE A 29 -19.91 -7.91 -3.62
N ASP A 30 -20.89 -8.80 -3.71
CA ASP A 30 -20.63 -10.23 -3.85
C ASP A 30 -20.04 -10.57 -5.22
N ASP A 31 -20.45 -9.87 -6.29
CA ASP A 31 -19.83 -10.00 -7.62
C ASP A 31 -18.37 -9.52 -7.59
N ILE A 32 -18.10 -8.38 -6.94
CA ILE A 32 -16.74 -7.83 -6.81
C ILE A 32 -15.85 -8.77 -5.98
N VAL A 33 -16.37 -9.33 -4.89
CA VAL A 33 -15.65 -10.32 -4.08
C VAL A 33 -15.31 -11.55 -4.91
N ALA A 34 -16.26 -12.06 -5.70
CA ALA A 34 -16.03 -13.23 -6.57
C ALA A 34 -14.91 -12.95 -7.60
N GLU A 35 -14.93 -11.79 -8.25
CA GLU A 35 -13.86 -11.36 -9.18
C GLU A 35 -12.48 -11.30 -8.49
N VAL A 36 -12.42 -10.71 -7.31
CA VAL A 36 -11.18 -10.60 -6.53
C VAL A 36 -10.65 -11.96 -6.11
N LEU A 37 -11.52 -12.88 -5.70
CA LEU A 37 -11.09 -14.23 -5.30
C LEU A 37 -10.61 -15.06 -6.50
N GLU A 38 -11.22 -14.89 -7.68
CA GLU A 38 -10.73 -15.50 -8.92
C GLU A 38 -9.35 -14.97 -9.29
N GLU A 39 -9.14 -13.64 -9.23
CA GLU A 39 -7.83 -13.02 -9.46
C GLU A 39 -6.81 -13.49 -8.42
N THR A 40 -7.19 -13.57 -7.14
CA THR A 40 -6.32 -14.06 -6.07
C THR A 40 -5.89 -15.51 -6.32
N GLN A 41 -6.80 -16.37 -6.80
CA GLN A 41 -6.44 -17.75 -7.15
C GLN A 41 -5.41 -17.79 -8.27
N MET A 42 -5.56 -17.00 -9.32
CA MET A 42 -4.59 -16.92 -10.41
C MET A 42 -3.21 -16.47 -9.91
N ILE A 43 -3.16 -15.50 -8.99
CA ILE A 43 -1.92 -15.01 -8.39
C ILE A 43 -1.23 -16.12 -7.57
N VAL A 44 -1.99 -16.86 -6.77
CA VAL A 44 -1.49 -18.00 -5.98
C VAL A 44 -0.96 -19.10 -6.90
N ASP A 45 -1.68 -19.46 -7.96
CA ASP A 45 -1.30 -20.49 -8.91
C ASP A 45 -0.01 -20.14 -9.68
N ASN A 46 0.30 -18.85 -9.82
CA ASN A 46 1.53 -18.35 -10.42
C ASN A 46 2.68 -18.11 -9.40
N GLY A 47 2.51 -18.52 -8.16
CA GLY A 47 3.59 -18.60 -7.18
C GLY A 47 3.98 -17.28 -6.51
N PHE A 48 3.13 -16.24 -6.57
CA PHE A 48 3.34 -15.02 -5.80
C PHE A 48 3.24 -15.28 -4.29
N ASP A 49 3.99 -14.51 -3.52
CA ASP A 49 4.06 -14.62 -2.07
C ASP A 49 2.94 -13.90 -1.35
N GLY A 50 2.42 -12.86 -1.99
CA GLY A 50 1.39 -12.03 -1.41
C GLY A 50 0.69 -11.12 -2.41
N VAL A 51 -0.28 -10.41 -1.89
CA VAL A 51 -1.05 -9.41 -2.63
C VAL A 51 -1.15 -8.11 -1.84
N ILE A 52 -1.29 -7.00 -2.56
CA ILE A 52 -1.67 -5.72 -1.98
C ILE A 52 -3.04 -5.35 -2.55
N LEU A 53 -4.04 -5.30 -1.70
CA LEU A 53 -5.40 -4.89 -2.05
C LEU A 53 -5.50 -3.37 -2.01
N GLN A 54 -5.90 -2.75 -3.14
CA GLN A 54 -6.01 -1.30 -3.30
C GLN A 54 -7.26 -0.91 -4.09
N ASN A 55 -8.07 0.04 -3.61
CA ASN A 55 -9.27 0.52 -4.31
C ASN A 55 -8.99 1.63 -5.33
N MET A 56 -8.04 1.42 -6.23
CA MET A 56 -7.63 2.42 -7.23
C MET A 56 -8.74 2.81 -8.20
N ASN A 57 -9.68 1.91 -8.47
CA ASN A 57 -10.77 2.15 -9.41
C ASN A 57 -11.88 3.08 -8.87
N ASP A 58 -11.84 3.43 -7.58
CA ASP A 58 -12.80 4.36 -6.97
C ASP A 58 -12.58 5.83 -7.35
N MET A 59 -11.53 6.13 -8.12
CA MET A 59 -11.22 7.50 -8.54
C MET A 59 -12.42 8.20 -9.23
N PRO A 60 -12.65 9.50 -8.98
CA PRO A 60 -11.90 10.40 -8.11
C PRO A 60 -12.26 10.20 -6.62
N ILE A 61 -11.26 10.19 -5.77
CA ILE A 61 -11.41 10.01 -4.31
C ILE A 61 -10.80 11.18 -3.55
N LYS A 62 -11.21 11.31 -2.29
CA LYS A 62 -10.63 12.25 -1.32
C LYS A 62 -9.58 11.53 -0.45
N GLN A 63 -8.80 12.31 0.28
CA GLN A 63 -7.85 11.79 1.25
C GLN A 63 -8.55 10.89 2.30
N ASN A 64 -9.66 11.36 2.87
CA ASN A 64 -10.43 10.56 3.82
C ASN A 64 -11.43 9.66 3.09
N ALA A 65 -11.30 8.36 3.28
CA ALA A 65 -12.17 7.37 2.66
C ALA A 65 -13.61 7.49 3.19
N ALA A 66 -14.57 7.27 2.30
CA ALA A 66 -15.98 7.19 2.67
C ALA A 66 -16.24 5.93 3.53
N PRO A 67 -17.18 5.98 4.49
CA PRO A 67 -17.48 4.83 5.34
C PRO A 67 -17.83 3.56 4.58
N GLU A 68 -18.55 3.68 3.46
CA GLU A 68 -18.90 2.56 2.58
C GLU A 68 -17.66 1.95 1.93
N ALA A 69 -16.69 2.75 1.48
CA ALA A 69 -15.44 2.25 0.92
C ALA A 69 -14.64 1.43 1.97
N ILE A 70 -14.59 1.92 3.22
CA ILE A 70 -13.94 1.19 4.33
C ILE A 70 -14.66 -0.15 4.58
N ALA A 71 -16.00 -0.15 4.60
CA ALA A 71 -16.79 -1.35 4.83
C ALA A 71 -16.56 -2.40 3.73
N TYR A 72 -16.60 -1.98 2.46
CA TYR A 72 -16.39 -2.88 1.33
C TYR A 72 -14.95 -3.39 1.23
N MET A 73 -13.97 -2.54 1.45
CA MET A 73 -12.56 -2.95 1.51
C MET A 73 -12.31 -3.94 2.64
N THR A 74 -12.96 -3.75 3.80
CA THR A 74 -12.88 -4.71 4.91
C THR A 74 -13.46 -6.06 4.51
N ARG A 75 -14.63 -6.07 3.84
CA ARG A 75 -15.26 -7.31 3.37
C ARG A 75 -14.36 -8.05 2.38
N ILE A 76 -13.82 -7.37 1.39
CA ILE A 76 -12.94 -7.96 0.37
C ILE A 76 -11.66 -8.51 1.02
N ALA A 77 -11.00 -7.70 1.85
CA ALA A 77 -9.77 -8.09 2.54
C ALA A 77 -9.99 -9.32 3.46
N TYR A 78 -11.14 -9.37 4.14
CA TYR A 78 -11.51 -10.51 4.97
C TYR A 78 -11.66 -11.81 4.14
N GLU A 79 -12.33 -11.75 3.00
CA GLU A 79 -12.52 -12.92 2.13
C GLU A 79 -11.17 -13.44 1.58
N ILE A 80 -10.27 -12.54 1.15
CA ILE A 80 -8.93 -12.93 0.73
C ILE A 80 -8.22 -13.65 1.88
N LYS A 81 -8.16 -13.04 3.08
CA LYS A 81 -7.41 -13.60 4.22
C LYS A 81 -8.02 -14.89 4.74
N HIS A 82 -9.34 -15.02 4.68
CA HIS A 82 -10.06 -16.22 5.09
C HIS A 82 -9.83 -17.41 4.13
N GLN A 83 -9.87 -17.15 2.82
CA GLN A 83 -9.71 -18.20 1.80
C GLN A 83 -8.24 -18.56 1.55
N TYR A 84 -7.34 -17.60 1.69
CA TYR A 84 -5.90 -17.77 1.46
C TYR A 84 -5.07 -17.36 2.70
N PRO A 85 -5.19 -18.03 3.84
CA PRO A 85 -4.57 -17.61 5.09
C PRO A 85 -3.03 -17.61 5.05
N GLN A 86 -2.43 -18.35 4.11
CA GLN A 86 -0.98 -18.42 3.89
C GLN A 86 -0.45 -17.27 3.04
N LEU A 87 -1.32 -16.60 2.27
CA LEU A 87 -0.93 -15.49 1.41
C LEU A 87 -0.65 -14.23 2.24
N ILE A 88 0.46 -13.56 1.98
CA ILE A 88 0.76 -12.29 2.61
C ILE A 88 -0.20 -11.24 2.07
N LEU A 89 -0.97 -10.61 2.94
CA LEU A 89 -1.94 -9.57 2.56
C LEU A 89 -1.48 -8.19 3.03
N GLY A 90 -1.23 -7.30 2.09
CA GLY A 90 -1.12 -5.86 2.32
C GLY A 90 -2.44 -5.16 2.01
N VAL A 91 -2.74 -4.09 2.73
CA VAL A 91 -3.95 -3.29 2.51
C VAL A 91 -3.58 -1.83 2.27
N LEU A 92 -4.19 -1.25 1.25
CA LEU A 92 -4.11 0.17 0.93
C LEU A 92 -5.52 0.68 0.57
N VAL A 93 -6.12 1.46 1.45
CA VAL A 93 -7.30 2.25 1.14
C VAL A 93 -6.78 3.59 0.62
N ASN A 94 -6.96 3.84 -0.66
CA ASN A 94 -6.31 4.95 -1.37
C ASN A 94 -6.36 6.27 -0.62
N TRP A 95 -5.18 6.85 -0.40
CA TRP A 95 -4.84 8.09 0.25
C TRP A 95 -5.26 8.23 1.72
N ASP A 96 -5.91 7.21 2.31
CA ASP A 96 -6.30 7.20 3.71
C ASP A 96 -5.53 6.11 4.50
N GLY A 97 -4.39 6.51 5.06
CA GLY A 97 -3.56 5.61 5.87
C GLY A 97 -4.23 5.18 7.17
N VAL A 98 -5.12 6.01 7.72
CA VAL A 98 -5.90 5.69 8.93
C VAL A 98 -6.93 4.61 8.64
N ALA A 99 -7.68 4.74 7.53
CA ALA A 99 -8.59 3.72 7.07
C ALA A 99 -7.87 2.43 6.69
N SER A 100 -6.72 2.54 5.99
CA SER A 100 -5.88 1.39 5.63
C SER A 100 -5.46 0.59 6.86
N LEU A 101 -4.99 1.25 7.92
CA LEU A 101 -4.62 0.60 9.18
C LEU A 101 -5.84 -0.04 9.87
N ALA A 102 -6.98 0.63 9.88
CA ALA A 102 -8.20 0.11 10.49
C ALA A 102 -8.69 -1.16 9.79
N VAL A 103 -8.70 -1.16 8.46
CA VAL A 103 -9.06 -2.35 7.65
C VAL A 103 -8.06 -3.47 7.88
N ALA A 104 -6.76 -3.18 7.78
CA ALA A 104 -5.71 -4.18 7.95
C ALA A 104 -5.76 -4.86 9.33
N ASP A 105 -5.97 -4.09 10.40
CA ASP A 105 -6.09 -4.62 11.75
C ASP A 105 -7.35 -5.48 11.92
N ALA A 106 -8.49 -5.03 11.37
CA ALA A 106 -9.76 -5.74 11.48
C ALA A 106 -9.76 -7.12 10.81
N VAL A 107 -8.96 -7.31 9.75
CA VAL A 107 -8.88 -8.58 9.01
C VAL A 107 -7.60 -9.38 9.31
N HIS A 108 -6.75 -8.91 10.22
CA HIS A 108 -5.45 -9.48 10.51
C HIS A 108 -4.55 -9.58 9.26
N ALA A 109 -4.54 -8.52 8.45
CA ALA A 109 -3.60 -8.41 7.34
C ALA A 109 -2.15 -8.35 7.84
N ASP A 110 -1.21 -8.71 6.98
CA ASP A 110 0.19 -8.85 7.35
C ASP A 110 0.92 -7.51 7.40
N PHE A 111 0.47 -6.53 6.60
CA PHE A 111 0.96 -5.15 6.67
C PHE A 111 -0.06 -4.16 6.09
N VAL A 112 0.15 -2.89 6.37
CA VAL A 112 -0.55 -1.79 5.72
C VAL A 112 0.44 -0.99 4.88
N ARG A 113 0.06 -0.66 3.64
CA ARG A 113 0.76 0.33 2.82
C ARG A 113 0.10 1.68 3.03
N VAL A 114 0.92 2.69 3.34
CA VAL A 114 0.48 4.09 3.41
C VAL A 114 1.16 4.83 2.27
N GLU A 115 0.38 5.19 1.29
CA GLU A 115 0.86 5.93 0.13
C GLU A 115 1.49 7.26 0.59
N HIS A 116 2.19 7.96 -0.26
CA HIS A 116 3.02 9.15 -0.05
C HIS A 116 2.58 10.15 1.03
N LEU A 117 1.50 9.89 1.73
CA LEU A 117 0.91 10.75 2.77
C LEU A 117 1.33 10.38 4.19
N PHE A 118 2.29 9.48 4.38
CA PHE A 118 2.72 9.14 5.72
C PHE A 118 3.45 10.31 6.39
N THR A 119 4.30 11.02 5.63
CA THR A 119 4.96 12.25 6.07
C THR A 119 4.85 13.33 4.99
N GLY A 120 4.86 14.61 5.39
CA GLY A 120 4.84 15.75 4.47
C GLY A 120 3.46 16.05 3.88
N ALA A 121 3.45 16.70 2.72
CA ALA A 121 2.25 17.04 1.97
C ALA A 121 2.52 16.99 0.46
N ASN A 122 1.50 16.68 -0.33
CA ASN A 122 1.57 16.63 -1.79
C ASN A 122 0.39 17.37 -2.43
N VAL A 123 0.64 17.96 -3.58
CA VAL A 123 -0.41 18.49 -4.46
C VAL A 123 -0.74 17.43 -5.51
N THR A 124 -1.99 17.00 -5.55
CA THR A 124 -2.50 16.00 -6.49
C THR A 124 -3.73 16.54 -7.21
N SER A 125 -4.34 15.74 -8.08
CA SER A 125 -5.64 16.04 -8.70
C SER A 125 -6.79 16.21 -7.70
N ALA A 126 -6.66 15.66 -6.49
CA ALA A 126 -7.62 15.82 -5.39
C ALA A 126 -7.36 17.05 -4.50
N GLY A 127 -6.32 17.84 -4.82
CA GLY A 127 -5.91 19.00 -4.04
C GLY A 127 -4.67 18.73 -3.19
N ILE A 128 -4.57 19.38 -2.04
CA ILE A 128 -3.48 19.15 -1.09
C ILE A 128 -3.84 17.95 -0.22
N LEU A 129 -2.94 16.98 -0.19
CA LEU A 129 -2.99 15.83 0.68
C LEU A 129 -1.91 15.98 1.74
N GLU A 130 -2.27 15.78 3.00
CA GLU A 130 -1.39 15.96 4.15
C GLU A 130 -0.94 14.62 4.72
N GLY A 131 0.23 14.61 5.36
CA GLY A 131 0.73 13.43 6.05
C GLY A 131 -0.18 13.05 7.23
N GLN A 132 -0.44 11.76 7.40
CA GLN A 132 -1.32 11.21 8.44
C GLN A 132 -0.57 10.47 9.56
N CYS A 133 0.74 10.66 9.68
CA CYS A 133 1.56 9.91 10.64
C CYS A 133 1.08 10.04 12.09
N VAL A 134 0.60 11.22 12.48
CA VAL A 134 0.07 11.46 13.83
C VAL A 134 -1.18 10.66 14.10
N GLU A 135 -2.14 10.68 13.17
CA GLU A 135 -3.41 9.97 13.26
C GLU A 135 -3.21 8.45 13.21
N ILE A 136 -2.30 7.98 12.33
CA ILE A 136 -1.94 6.56 12.22
C ILE A 136 -1.29 6.08 13.53
N ALA A 137 -0.32 6.80 14.08
CA ALA A 137 0.32 6.44 15.34
C ALA A 137 -0.67 6.44 16.51
N ALA A 138 -1.58 7.43 16.56
CA ALA A 138 -2.64 7.51 17.57
C ALA A 138 -3.62 6.34 17.45
N LEU A 139 -4.08 6.00 16.25
CA LEU A 139 -4.94 4.84 16.01
C LEU A 139 -4.22 3.54 16.40
N ARG A 140 -3.00 3.33 15.92
CA ARG A 140 -2.17 2.15 16.22
C ARG A 140 -2.08 1.90 17.72
N LYS A 141 -1.82 2.96 18.51
CA LYS A 141 -1.78 2.89 19.97
C LYS A 141 -3.15 2.59 20.58
N ARG A 142 -4.22 3.25 20.10
CA ARG A 142 -5.57 3.15 20.66
C ARG A 142 -6.16 1.74 20.50
N ILE A 143 -5.99 1.13 19.31
CA ILE A 143 -6.47 -0.25 19.04
C ILE A 143 -5.44 -1.31 19.37
N ARG A 144 -4.24 -0.92 19.81
CA ARG A 144 -3.10 -1.81 20.11
C ARG A 144 -2.68 -2.68 18.91
N SER A 145 -2.81 -2.14 17.70
CA SER A 145 -2.46 -2.84 16.48
C SER A 145 -0.97 -3.22 16.45
N LYS A 146 -0.71 -4.41 15.95
CA LYS A 146 0.63 -4.94 15.68
C LYS A 146 0.93 -5.00 14.18
N VAL A 147 -0.01 -4.57 13.35
CA VAL A 147 0.16 -4.57 11.90
C VAL A 147 1.31 -3.60 11.54
N PRO A 148 2.33 -4.07 10.81
CA PRO A 148 3.42 -3.23 10.34
C PRO A 148 2.92 -2.16 9.36
N VAL A 149 3.51 -0.96 9.44
CA VAL A 149 3.18 0.18 8.58
C VAL A 149 4.32 0.40 7.60
N TYR A 150 4.05 0.24 6.31
CA TYR A 150 5.00 0.50 5.23
C TYR A 150 4.61 1.76 4.47
N ALA A 151 5.53 2.71 4.40
CA ALA A 151 5.28 4.05 3.87
C ALA A 151 5.91 4.23 2.49
N ASP A 152 5.15 4.76 1.54
CA ASP A 152 5.71 5.31 0.31
C ASP A 152 6.51 6.57 0.65
N ILE A 153 7.75 6.63 0.18
CA ILE A 153 8.63 7.77 0.47
C ILE A 153 8.48 8.87 -0.55
N GLN A 154 8.25 8.49 -1.80
CA GLN A 154 8.04 9.43 -2.89
C GLN A 154 6.94 8.91 -3.80
N GLU A 155 5.98 9.80 -4.08
CA GLU A 155 4.83 9.51 -4.93
C GLU A 155 5.04 10.10 -6.32
N VAL A 156 4.84 9.27 -7.35
CA VAL A 156 5.03 9.68 -8.74
C VAL A 156 3.85 10.48 -9.32
N HIS A 157 2.69 10.39 -8.69
CA HIS A 157 1.45 11.05 -9.14
C HIS A 157 1.17 12.39 -8.46
N GLY A 158 1.97 12.77 -7.47
CA GLY A 158 1.87 14.02 -6.74
C GLY A 158 3.10 14.91 -6.88
N ILE A 159 2.94 16.19 -6.56
CA ILE A 159 4.04 17.15 -6.46
C ILE A 159 4.27 17.42 -4.98
N PRO A 160 5.41 17.01 -4.41
CA PRO A 160 5.68 17.23 -2.99
C PRO A 160 5.86 18.72 -2.70
N LEU A 161 5.27 19.19 -1.60
CA LEU A 161 5.53 20.49 -1.03
C LEU A 161 6.74 20.39 -0.11
N GLY A 162 7.85 21.02 -0.50
CA GLY A 162 9.10 20.96 0.26
C GLY A 162 9.84 19.63 0.12
N GLY A 163 10.07 19.20 -1.12
CA GLY A 163 10.79 17.95 -1.41
C GLY A 163 12.15 17.89 -0.73
N LYS A 164 12.52 16.68 -0.25
CA LYS A 164 13.78 16.35 0.41
C LYS A 164 14.54 15.29 -0.39
N PRO A 165 15.87 15.14 -0.16
CA PRO A 165 16.58 13.95 -0.59
C PRO A 165 15.88 12.69 -0.09
N ILE A 166 15.84 11.65 -0.93
CA ILE A 166 15.07 10.43 -0.66
C ILE A 166 15.52 9.71 0.62
N ASP A 167 16.80 9.73 0.91
CA ASP A 167 17.38 9.13 2.10
C ASP A 167 17.04 9.90 3.39
N ASP A 168 16.89 11.22 3.33
CA ASP A 168 16.42 12.05 4.45
C ASP A 168 14.94 11.80 4.71
N ALA A 169 14.12 11.79 3.65
CA ALA A 169 12.70 11.48 3.77
C ALA A 169 12.45 10.07 4.34
N ALA A 170 13.24 9.09 3.89
CA ALA A 170 13.19 7.72 4.40
C ALA A 170 13.56 7.66 5.89
N TRP A 171 14.60 8.38 6.30
CA TRP A 171 15.02 8.43 7.69
C TRP A 171 13.92 9.01 8.60
N GLU A 172 13.29 10.10 8.19
CA GLU A 172 12.17 10.69 8.92
C GLU A 172 10.96 9.76 9.00
N ALA A 173 10.61 9.09 7.89
CA ALA A 173 9.51 8.14 7.89
C ALA A 173 9.71 7.02 8.94
N VAL A 174 10.90 6.51 9.07
CA VAL A 174 11.23 5.45 10.04
C VAL A 174 11.34 5.99 11.47
N HIS A 175 12.10 7.06 11.69
CA HIS A 175 12.46 7.49 13.04
C HIS A 175 11.48 8.48 13.66
N GLU A 176 10.82 9.32 12.85
CA GLU A 176 9.90 10.33 13.34
C GLU A 176 8.42 9.94 13.14
N ALA A 177 8.13 9.22 12.06
CA ALA A 177 6.77 8.79 11.76
C ALA A 177 6.50 7.30 12.07
N PHE A 178 7.50 6.54 12.52
CA PHE A 178 7.41 5.16 12.99
C PHE A 178 6.96 4.16 11.93
N ALA A 179 7.39 4.35 10.67
CA ALA A 179 7.25 3.35 9.63
C ALA A 179 8.09 2.11 9.96
N ASP A 180 7.52 0.93 9.75
CA ASP A 180 8.20 -0.35 9.95
C ASP A 180 8.93 -0.82 8.68
N GLY A 181 8.63 -0.21 7.52
CA GLY A 181 9.25 -0.46 6.23
C GLY A 181 8.87 0.61 5.22
N LEU A 182 9.44 0.52 4.03
CA LEU A 182 9.36 1.57 3.02
C LEU A 182 8.97 1.00 1.66
N PHE A 183 8.16 1.75 0.91
CA PHE A 183 7.97 1.59 -0.52
C PHE A 183 8.76 2.68 -1.25
N VAL A 184 9.55 2.28 -2.24
CA VAL A 184 10.36 3.17 -3.06
C VAL A 184 10.01 2.98 -4.52
N SER A 185 9.66 4.06 -5.21
CA SER A 185 9.29 4.06 -6.63
C SER A 185 9.90 5.27 -7.31
N GLY A 186 10.69 5.05 -8.35
CA GLY A 186 11.14 6.08 -9.27
C GLY A 186 10.31 6.10 -10.55
N LYS A 187 10.57 7.07 -11.41
CA LYS A 187 9.94 7.20 -12.73
C LYS A 187 10.54 6.26 -13.78
N SER A 188 11.70 5.68 -13.48
CA SER A 188 12.38 4.67 -14.29
C SER A 188 13.00 3.61 -13.37
N LYS A 189 13.44 2.49 -13.98
CA LYS A 189 14.19 1.42 -13.28
C LYS A 189 15.45 1.99 -12.62
N GLU A 190 16.24 2.76 -13.39
CA GLU A 190 17.50 3.34 -12.95
C GLU A 190 17.28 4.26 -11.74
N GLU A 191 16.29 5.16 -11.83
CA GLU A 191 15.93 6.05 -10.73
C GLU A 191 15.49 5.26 -9.49
N SER A 192 14.68 4.22 -9.65
CA SER A 192 14.24 3.36 -8.55
C SER A 192 15.42 2.68 -7.86
N LEU A 193 16.36 2.14 -8.62
CA LEU A 193 17.56 1.49 -8.06
C LEU A 193 18.47 2.49 -7.35
N GLU A 194 18.69 3.68 -7.91
CA GLU A 194 19.47 4.75 -7.26
C GLU A 194 18.84 5.16 -5.92
N MET A 195 17.51 5.33 -5.90
CA MET A 195 16.76 5.65 -4.68
C MET A 195 16.87 4.55 -3.63
N ILE A 196 16.69 3.28 -4.03
CA ILE A 196 16.83 2.12 -3.12
C ILE A 196 18.26 2.06 -2.56
N HIS A 197 19.28 2.26 -3.37
CA HIS A 197 20.68 2.30 -2.90
C HIS A 197 20.91 3.43 -1.89
N ALA A 198 20.39 4.63 -2.14
CA ALA A 198 20.51 5.76 -1.21
C ALA A 198 19.83 5.46 0.13
N VAL A 199 18.60 4.91 0.09
CA VAL A 199 17.85 4.52 1.28
C VAL A 199 18.58 3.41 2.06
N ARG A 200 18.99 2.33 1.40
CA ARG A 200 19.68 1.21 2.05
C ARG A 200 21.03 1.60 2.68
N LYS A 201 21.73 2.55 2.07
CA LYS A 201 22.98 3.08 2.66
C LYS A 201 22.74 3.75 4.00
N LYS A 202 21.61 4.43 4.17
CA LYS A 202 21.25 5.17 5.39
C LYS A 202 20.49 4.32 6.41
N LEU A 203 19.71 3.37 5.92
CA LEU A 203 18.80 2.50 6.68
C LEU A 203 19.01 1.03 6.29
N PRO A 204 20.16 0.41 6.61
CA PRO A 204 20.53 -0.93 6.12
C PRO A 204 19.59 -2.04 6.60
N ASP A 205 18.98 -1.87 7.77
CA ASP A 205 18.14 -2.88 8.42
C ASP A 205 16.63 -2.69 8.15
N THR A 206 16.24 -1.59 7.47
CA THR A 206 14.84 -1.31 7.19
C THR A 206 14.38 -2.07 5.95
N PRO A 207 13.26 -2.80 6.00
CA PRO A 207 12.68 -3.44 4.83
C PRO A 207 12.32 -2.40 3.76
N VAL A 208 12.74 -2.65 2.51
CA VAL A 208 12.42 -1.79 1.36
C VAL A 208 11.76 -2.65 0.29
N ILE A 209 10.62 -2.20 -0.18
CA ILE A 209 9.85 -2.80 -1.28
C ILE A 209 9.92 -1.87 -2.48
N LEU A 210 10.25 -2.42 -3.66
CA LEU A 210 10.11 -1.69 -4.92
C LEU A 210 8.61 -1.56 -5.24
N GLY A 211 8.12 -0.32 -5.27
CA GLY A 211 6.70 0.01 -5.38
C GLY A 211 6.25 0.28 -6.80
N GLY A 212 6.38 -0.69 -7.71
CA GLY A 212 5.88 -0.56 -9.08
C GLY A 212 6.98 -0.62 -10.13
N GLY A 213 6.57 -0.57 -11.42
CA GLY A 213 7.49 -0.65 -12.56
C GLY A 213 8.00 -2.07 -12.90
N ALA A 214 7.78 -3.06 -12.02
CA ALA A 214 8.11 -4.45 -12.31
C ALA A 214 7.06 -5.08 -13.24
N ASN A 215 7.54 -5.79 -14.27
CA ASN A 215 6.72 -6.53 -15.22
C ASN A 215 7.49 -7.75 -15.75
N GLY A 216 6.84 -8.57 -16.58
CA GLY A 216 7.44 -9.80 -17.11
C GLY A 216 8.69 -9.60 -17.97
N GLU A 217 8.96 -8.38 -18.45
CA GLU A 217 10.12 -8.07 -19.29
C GLU A 217 11.34 -7.67 -18.45
N ASN A 218 11.14 -7.12 -17.25
CA ASN A 218 12.23 -6.57 -16.43
C ASN A 218 12.40 -7.22 -15.06
N ILE A 219 11.52 -8.14 -14.68
CA ILE A 219 11.53 -8.73 -13.34
C ILE A 219 12.84 -9.43 -13.00
N GLU A 220 13.45 -10.15 -13.98
CA GLU A 220 14.73 -10.84 -13.78
C GLU A 220 15.90 -9.90 -13.49
N GLU A 221 15.82 -8.64 -13.94
CA GLU A 221 16.85 -7.63 -13.71
C GLU A 221 16.63 -6.87 -12.39
N LEU A 222 15.45 -7.00 -11.80
CA LEU A 222 15.07 -6.34 -10.55
C LEU A 222 15.26 -7.25 -9.32
N LEU A 223 15.46 -8.55 -9.55
CA LEU A 223 15.76 -9.57 -8.54
C LEU A 223 17.25 -9.67 -8.27
#